data_1fda69d649f82a8b719721a1db488f20
#
_entry.id   1fda69d649f82a8b719721a1db488f20
#
_cell.length_a   1.000
_cell.length_b   1.000
_cell.length_c   1.000
_cell.angle_alpha   90.00
_cell.angle_beta   90.00
_cell.angle_gamma   90.00
#
_symmetry.space_group_name_H-M   'P 1'
#
loop_
_entity.id
_entity.type
_entity.pdbx_description
1 polymer ?
#
loop_
_entity_poly.entity_id
_entity_poly.type
_entity_poly.pdbx_seq_one_letter_code
_entity_poly.pdbx_strand_id
1 'polypeptide(L)'
;NIRESRDWTSEIKNAGASGSLNSKKLYLYYLQMGKDAYTGEEIDIEELFTDNRYDIDHIYPRSLTNDNNIDNNLVLVSKKINQDEKKNDYPLPEKVRSNPKVWELWSSLHKRGFMNDEKYNRLTASTPLTDEQLAGFIARQLVETAQGTKGIADLFKAMMPEAEIVYVKARNVSGFRKQSFLKSRLVNEHHHAKDAYLNIVVGNVYYTKFTRNPMNFIKNEVQRSSNKYNYNLSKMFENDVVRNGEIAWSVQKNHKPGTMQVVSEVMCKNTPLITRQAFEQKGELFNIQPVGKYSAKA
;
A
#
# COMPACT_ATOMS: atom_id res chain seq x y z
N ASN A 1 -18.55 30.34 17.51
CA ASN A 1 -20.00 30.32 17.22
C ASN A 1 -20.36 30.50 15.73
N ILE A 2 -19.55 31.16 14.91
CA ILE A 2 -19.87 31.38 13.49
C ILE A 2 -19.63 30.11 12.65
N ARG A 3 -18.77 29.19 13.07
CA ARG A 3 -18.45 27.97 12.34
C ARG A 3 -19.32 26.74 12.66
N GLU A 4 -20.10 26.79 13.75
CA GLU A 4 -21.08 25.73 14.06
C GLU A 4 -22.26 25.66 13.08
N SER A 5 -22.53 26.75 12.36
CA SER A 5 -23.60 26.85 11.36
C SER A 5 -23.16 26.46 9.94
N ARG A 6 -21.92 26.03 9.74
CA ARG A 6 -21.40 25.68 8.42
C ARG A 6 -22.09 24.44 7.87
N ASP A 7 -22.64 24.52 6.69
CA ASP A 7 -23.28 23.39 6.02
C ASP A 7 -22.25 22.50 5.31
N TRP A 8 -21.58 21.69 6.09
CA TRP A 8 -20.57 20.74 5.61
C TRP A 8 -21.09 19.80 4.53
N THR A 9 -22.36 19.41 4.57
CA THR A 9 -22.95 18.50 3.59
C THR A 9 -23.02 19.15 2.21
N SER A 10 -23.46 20.39 2.15
CA SER A 10 -23.48 21.15 0.90
C SER A 10 -22.08 21.46 0.37
N GLU A 11 -21.13 21.77 1.25
CA GLU A 11 -19.75 22.00 0.86
C GLU A 11 -19.09 20.76 0.28
N ILE A 12 -19.29 19.58 0.88
CA ILE A 12 -18.77 18.31 0.36
C ILE A 12 -19.37 18.01 -1.02
N LYS A 13 -20.69 18.23 -1.22
CA LYS A 13 -21.33 18.04 -2.52
C LYS A 13 -20.75 18.97 -3.58
N ASN A 14 -20.57 20.24 -3.24
CA ASN A 14 -20.00 21.24 -4.14
C ASN A 14 -18.54 20.93 -4.49
N ALA A 15 -17.74 20.53 -3.51
CA ALA A 15 -16.36 20.11 -3.70
C ALA A 15 -16.27 18.85 -4.58
N GLY A 16 -17.20 17.91 -4.42
CA GLY A 16 -17.31 16.73 -5.28
C GLY A 16 -17.63 17.10 -6.73
N ALA A 17 -18.59 17.98 -6.94
CA ALA A 17 -18.98 18.45 -8.27
C ALA A 17 -17.86 19.21 -9.00
N SER A 18 -17.04 19.96 -8.28
CA SER A 18 -15.89 20.70 -8.83
C SER A 18 -14.65 19.85 -9.07
N GLY A 19 -14.65 18.56 -8.67
CA GLY A 19 -13.48 17.69 -8.76
C GLY A 19 -12.36 18.03 -7.75
N SER A 20 -12.58 18.96 -6.85
CA SER A 20 -11.59 19.38 -5.84
C SER A 20 -11.27 18.28 -4.82
N LEU A 21 -12.15 17.30 -4.64
CA LEU A 21 -11.92 16.14 -3.76
C LEU A 21 -10.89 15.13 -4.29
N ASN A 22 -10.26 15.36 -5.41
CA ASN A 22 -9.15 14.53 -5.90
C ASN A 22 -7.91 14.59 -4.99
N SER A 23 -7.78 15.62 -4.15
CA SER A 23 -6.77 15.69 -3.11
C SER A 23 -7.21 14.92 -1.87
N LYS A 24 -6.42 13.90 -1.45
CA LYS A 24 -6.70 13.15 -0.23
C LYS A 24 -6.74 14.02 1.02
N LYS A 25 -5.90 15.06 1.10
CA LYS A 25 -5.90 16.00 2.24
C LYS A 25 -7.22 16.75 2.31
N LEU A 26 -7.69 17.27 1.17
CA LEU A 26 -8.94 18.01 1.10
C LEU A 26 -10.16 17.11 1.37
N TYR A 27 -10.15 15.90 0.83
CA TYR A 27 -11.19 14.92 1.13
C TYR A 27 -11.29 14.62 2.62
N LEU A 28 -10.17 14.33 3.29
CA LEU A 28 -10.12 14.09 4.73
C LEU A 28 -10.51 15.34 5.54
N TYR A 29 -10.10 16.53 5.10
CA TYR A 29 -10.50 17.79 5.71
C TYR A 29 -12.03 17.92 5.80
N TYR A 30 -12.73 17.65 4.69
CA TYR A 30 -14.19 17.71 4.68
C TYR A 30 -14.83 16.59 5.51
N LEU A 31 -14.32 15.35 5.42
CA LEU A 31 -14.82 14.24 6.25
C LEU A 31 -14.66 14.51 7.75
N GLN A 32 -13.63 15.25 8.14
CA GLN A 32 -13.36 15.60 9.53
C GLN A 32 -13.98 16.94 9.95
N MET A 33 -14.85 17.53 9.09
CA MET A 33 -15.46 18.83 9.33
C MET A 33 -14.45 19.93 9.67
N GLY A 34 -13.29 19.92 8.98
CA GLY A 34 -12.23 20.90 9.15
C GLY A 34 -11.47 20.80 10.47
N LYS A 35 -11.49 19.64 11.15
CA LYS A 35 -10.81 19.44 12.43
C LYS A 35 -9.71 18.38 12.35
N ASP A 36 -8.66 18.61 13.12
CA ASP A 36 -7.56 17.65 13.32
C ASP A 36 -8.07 16.43 14.11
N ALA A 37 -7.86 15.24 13.58
CA ALA A 37 -8.39 14.01 14.16
C ALA A 37 -7.77 13.63 15.52
N TYR A 38 -6.59 14.17 15.87
CA TYR A 38 -5.88 13.83 17.12
C TYR A 38 -5.88 14.94 18.15
N THR A 39 -6.24 16.15 17.77
CA THR A 39 -6.33 17.29 18.71
C THR A 39 -7.75 17.81 18.88
N GLY A 40 -8.62 17.59 17.88
CA GLY A 40 -9.95 18.21 17.80
C GLY A 40 -9.92 19.70 17.46
N GLU A 41 -8.73 20.27 17.21
CA GLU A 41 -8.56 21.68 16.86
C GLU A 41 -8.94 21.93 15.39
N GLU A 42 -9.28 23.16 15.08
CA GLU A 42 -9.62 23.56 13.73
C GLU A 42 -8.39 23.58 12.82
N ILE A 43 -8.56 23.09 11.60
CA ILE A 43 -7.57 23.15 10.54
C ILE A 43 -7.87 24.35 9.68
N ASP A 44 -6.88 25.22 9.45
CA ASP A 44 -7.01 26.28 8.47
C ASP A 44 -6.85 25.70 7.06
N ILE A 45 -7.88 25.90 6.24
CA ILE A 45 -7.89 25.37 4.87
C ILE A 45 -6.82 26.04 4.00
N GLU A 46 -6.49 27.31 4.25
CA GLU A 46 -5.48 28.04 3.50
C GLU A 46 -4.07 27.50 3.80
N GLU A 47 -3.83 27.08 5.04
CA GLU A 47 -2.57 26.44 5.48
C GLU A 47 -2.45 24.98 5.09
N LEU A 48 -3.54 24.32 4.66
CA LEU A 48 -3.55 22.89 4.37
C LEU A 48 -2.54 22.47 3.29
N PHE A 49 -2.26 23.35 2.34
CA PHE A 49 -1.36 23.08 1.21
C PHE A 49 -0.07 23.92 1.24
N THR A 50 -0.04 25.01 1.99
CA THR A 50 1.06 25.98 1.96
C THR A 50 2.17 25.66 2.95
N ASP A 51 1.86 25.24 4.16
CA ASP A 51 2.80 25.23 5.29
C ASP A 51 3.26 23.85 5.77
N ASN A 52 3.00 22.78 5.05
CA ASN A 52 3.39 21.42 5.48
C ASN A 52 3.14 21.14 6.99
N ARG A 53 2.12 21.79 7.57
CA ARG A 53 1.74 21.64 8.99
C ARG A 53 0.92 20.39 9.25
N TYR A 54 0.26 19.87 8.20
CA TYR A 54 -0.65 18.75 8.32
C TYR A 54 -0.19 17.57 7.48
N ASP A 55 -0.27 16.39 8.08
CA ASP A 55 0.05 15.10 7.47
C ASP A 55 -1.19 14.21 7.36
N ILE A 56 -1.15 13.28 6.43
CA ILE A 56 -2.08 12.15 6.42
C ILE A 56 -1.44 11.02 7.20
N ASP A 57 -2.02 10.68 8.35
CA ASP A 57 -1.56 9.57 9.17
C ASP A 57 -2.37 8.30 8.95
N HIS A 58 -1.74 7.16 9.26
CA HIS A 58 -2.32 5.84 9.28
C HIS A 58 -2.64 5.46 10.72
N ILE A 59 -3.93 5.26 11.06
CA ILE A 59 -4.36 4.84 12.41
C ILE A 59 -3.65 3.53 12.77
N TYR A 60 -3.79 2.49 11.95
CA TYR A 60 -2.88 1.34 11.98
C TYR A 60 -1.60 1.69 11.25
N PRO A 61 -0.45 1.72 11.93
CA PRO A 61 0.80 2.19 11.32
C PRO A 61 1.22 1.31 10.13
N ARG A 62 1.86 1.94 9.15
CA ARG A 62 2.36 1.26 7.95
C ARG A 62 3.39 0.16 8.25
N SER A 63 4.01 0.23 9.41
CA SER A 63 4.90 -0.84 9.90
C SER A 63 4.17 -2.15 10.16
N LEU A 64 2.89 -2.09 10.55
CA LEU A 64 2.08 -3.26 10.88
C LEU A 64 1.20 -3.71 9.72
N THR A 65 0.69 -2.78 8.92
CA THR A 65 -0.17 -3.10 7.78
C THR A 65 -0.02 -2.09 6.65
N ASN A 66 -0.11 -2.54 5.40
CA ASN A 66 -0.12 -1.65 4.24
C ASN A 66 -1.56 -1.27 3.86
N ASP A 67 -2.33 -0.78 4.84
CA ASP A 67 -3.70 -0.35 4.63
C ASP A 67 -3.75 1.16 4.33
N ASN A 68 -3.97 1.50 3.07
CA ASN A 68 -4.12 2.87 2.58
C ASN A 68 -5.59 3.23 2.30
N ASN A 69 -6.53 2.50 2.90
CA ASN A 69 -7.95 2.81 2.77
C ASN A 69 -8.25 4.13 3.48
N ILE A 70 -8.77 5.09 2.71
CA ILE A 70 -9.03 6.45 3.21
C ILE A 70 -10.18 6.47 4.21
N ASP A 71 -11.16 5.59 4.05
CA ASP A 71 -12.35 5.55 4.89
C ASP A 71 -12.11 4.80 6.20
N ASN A 72 -11.16 3.83 6.21
CA ASN A 72 -10.92 2.97 7.37
C ASN A 72 -9.66 3.33 8.16
N ASN A 73 -8.61 3.85 7.50
CA ASN A 73 -7.29 3.93 8.13
C ASN A 73 -6.58 5.27 8.01
N LEU A 74 -7.04 6.19 7.18
CA LEU A 74 -6.36 7.47 6.99
C LEU A 74 -7.09 8.60 7.71
N VAL A 75 -6.31 9.47 8.38
CA VAL A 75 -6.79 10.68 9.04
C VAL A 75 -5.88 11.86 8.71
N LEU A 76 -6.44 13.06 8.73
CA LEU A 76 -5.70 14.31 8.60
C LEU A 76 -5.41 14.85 9.99
N VAL A 77 -4.13 15.10 10.25
CA VAL A 77 -3.64 15.46 11.58
C VAL A 77 -2.50 16.47 11.51
N SER A 78 -2.26 17.18 12.58
CA SER A 78 -1.06 18.01 12.75
C SER A 78 0.19 17.15 12.64
N LYS A 79 1.13 17.59 11.82
CA LYS A 79 2.44 16.93 11.65
C LYS A 79 3.18 16.78 12.97
N LYS A 80 3.09 17.79 13.84
CA LYS A 80 3.72 17.75 15.17
C LYS A 80 3.19 16.58 15.99
N ILE A 81 1.87 16.41 16.11
CA ILE A 81 1.28 15.30 16.86
C ILE A 81 1.60 13.96 16.21
N ASN A 82 1.57 13.89 14.89
CA ASN A 82 1.90 12.67 14.17
C ASN A 82 3.35 12.22 14.42
N GLN A 83 4.30 13.14 14.31
CA GLN A 83 5.73 12.82 14.36
C GLN A 83 6.28 12.73 15.78
N ASP A 84 5.80 13.55 16.71
CA ASP A 84 6.33 13.63 18.07
C ASP A 84 5.62 12.69 19.03
N GLU A 85 4.30 12.54 18.90
CA GLU A 85 3.47 11.83 19.87
C GLU A 85 3.04 10.44 19.36
N LYS A 86 2.37 10.39 18.19
CA LYS A 86 1.77 9.15 17.68
C LYS A 86 2.81 8.22 17.05
N LYS A 87 3.69 8.72 16.20
CA LYS A 87 4.72 7.93 15.51
C LYS A 87 4.16 6.66 14.85
N ASN A 88 4.68 5.50 15.24
CA ASN A 88 4.21 4.18 14.79
C ASN A 88 3.43 3.42 15.87
N ASP A 89 2.92 4.12 16.88
CA ASP A 89 2.25 3.47 17.99
C ASP A 89 0.79 3.13 17.65
N TYR A 90 0.34 1.99 18.16
CA TYR A 90 -1.05 1.59 18.17
C TYR A 90 -1.32 0.69 19.40
N PRO A 91 -2.35 0.95 20.16
CA PRO A 91 -3.38 2.00 20.01
C PRO A 91 -2.80 3.41 20.07
N LEU A 92 -3.62 4.42 19.73
CA LEU A 92 -3.21 5.81 19.81
C LEU A 92 -2.70 6.14 21.23
N PRO A 93 -1.71 7.03 21.36
CA PRO A 93 -1.20 7.45 22.67
C PRO A 93 -2.30 7.93 23.60
N GLU A 94 -2.15 7.66 24.89
CA GLU A 94 -3.14 8.04 25.90
C GLU A 94 -3.41 9.55 25.91
N LYS A 95 -2.40 10.36 25.65
CA LYS A 95 -2.53 11.82 25.53
C LYS A 95 -3.56 12.23 24.45
N VAL A 96 -3.62 11.51 23.33
CA VAL A 96 -4.64 11.74 22.28
C VAL A 96 -5.99 11.20 22.75
N ARG A 97 -6.01 9.98 23.28
CA ARG A 97 -7.25 9.30 23.70
C ARG A 97 -7.91 9.92 24.93
N SER A 98 -7.15 10.56 25.82
CA SER A 98 -7.71 11.23 26.99
C SER A 98 -8.26 12.63 26.72
N ASN A 99 -8.10 13.15 25.49
CA ASN A 99 -8.59 14.47 25.14
C ASN A 99 -10.11 14.46 24.86
N PRO A 100 -10.95 15.14 25.67
CA PRO A 100 -12.39 15.15 25.49
C PRO A 100 -12.86 15.71 24.15
N LYS A 101 -12.18 16.72 23.60
CA LYS A 101 -12.49 17.33 22.31
C LYS A 101 -12.38 16.31 21.16
N VAL A 102 -11.41 15.41 21.27
CA VAL A 102 -11.16 14.38 20.28
C VAL A 102 -12.29 13.31 20.31
N TRP A 103 -12.70 12.91 21.49
CA TRP A 103 -13.83 11.98 21.67
C TRP A 103 -15.14 12.55 21.17
N GLU A 104 -15.40 13.81 21.47
CA GLU A 104 -16.58 14.53 20.97
C GLU A 104 -16.57 14.59 19.44
N LEU A 105 -15.42 14.92 18.84
CA LEU A 105 -15.25 14.94 17.38
C LEU A 105 -15.52 13.57 16.78
N TRP A 106 -14.86 12.51 17.25
CA TRP A 106 -15.03 11.15 16.70
C TRP A 106 -16.47 10.67 16.82
N SER A 107 -17.08 10.87 17.98
CA SER A 107 -18.50 10.51 18.21
C SER A 107 -19.45 11.29 17.31
N SER A 108 -19.19 12.58 17.11
CA SER A 108 -20.00 13.43 16.22
C SER A 108 -19.87 12.99 14.76
N LEU A 109 -18.64 12.74 14.29
CA LEU A 109 -18.37 12.28 12.92
C LEU A 109 -19.03 10.93 12.65
N HIS A 110 -18.94 10.01 13.60
CA HIS A 110 -19.54 8.68 13.50
C HIS A 110 -21.08 8.77 13.45
N LYS A 111 -21.72 9.49 14.38
CA LYS A 111 -23.17 9.68 14.42
C LYS A 111 -23.74 10.35 13.16
N ARG A 112 -22.95 11.21 12.54
CA ARG A 112 -23.34 11.94 11.32
C ARG A 112 -23.02 11.19 10.02
N GLY A 113 -22.42 10.00 10.10
CA GLY A 113 -22.05 9.17 8.94
C GLY A 113 -20.82 9.65 8.16
N PHE A 114 -20.03 10.60 8.69
CA PHE A 114 -18.75 11.00 8.11
C PHE A 114 -17.60 10.06 8.48
N MET A 115 -17.81 9.16 9.45
CA MET A 115 -16.88 8.17 9.88
C MET A 115 -17.61 6.82 10.00
N ASN A 116 -17.05 5.77 9.40
CA ASN A 116 -17.62 4.44 9.50
C ASN A 116 -17.21 3.74 10.82
N ASP A 117 -17.90 2.63 11.14
CA ASP A 117 -17.67 1.85 12.36
C ASP A 117 -16.21 1.37 12.48
N GLU A 118 -15.61 0.95 11.37
CA GLU A 118 -14.25 0.42 11.38
C GLU A 118 -13.22 1.49 11.77
N LYS A 119 -13.31 2.69 11.17
CA LYS A 119 -12.43 3.81 11.52
C LYS A 119 -12.66 4.25 12.97
N TYR A 120 -13.91 4.35 13.39
CA TYR A 120 -14.27 4.71 14.76
C TYR A 120 -13.68 3.73 15.77
N ASN A 121 -13.85 2.42 15.54
CA ASN A 121 -13.30 1.38 16.41
C ASN A 121 -11.77 1.40 16.44
N ARG A 122 -11.11 1.70 15.33
CA ARG A 122 -9.65 1.84 15.28
C ARG A 122 -9.15 3.03 16.09
N LEU A 123 -9.83 4.16 16.04
CA LEU A 123 -9.45 5.38 16.77
C LEU A 123 -9.68 5.23 18.28
N THR A 124 -10.78 4.58 18.67
CA THR A 124 -11.19 4.44 20.07
C THR A 124 -10.58 3.24 20.78
N ALA A 125 -9.87 2.36 20.08
CA ALA A 125 -9.26 1.18 20.67
C ALA A 125 -8.29 1.54 21.78
N SER A 126 -8.39 0.81 22.90
CA SER A 126 -7.52 0.96 24.09
C SER A 126 -6.49 -0.16 24.22
N THR A 127 -6.68 -1.27 23.48
CA THR A 127 -5.81 -2.45 23.53
C THR A 127 -4.99 -2.59 22.26
N PRO A 128 -3.75 -3.09 22.36
CA PRO A 128 -2.94 -3.42 21.19
C PRO A 128 -3.64 -4.49 20.32
N LEU A 129 -3.22 -4.58 19.06
CA LEU A 129 -3.66 -5.64 18.16
C LEU A 129 -3.27 -7.01 18.70
N THR A 130 -4.17 -7.98 18.58
CA THR A 130 -3.88 -9.37 18.94
C THR A 130 -2.99 -10.03 17.88
N ASP A 131 -2.36 -11.15 18.26
CA ASP A 131 -1.52 -11.91 17.32
C ASP A 131 -2.35 -12.45 16.15
N GLU A 132 -3.63 -12.78 16.36
CA GLU A 132 -4.58 -13.19 15.31
C GLU A 132 -4.86 -12.05 14.33
N GLN A 133 -5.05 -10.83 14.83
CA GLN A 133 -5.25 -9.65 13.98
C GLN A 133 -4.00 -9.34 13.16
N LEU A 134 -2.83 -9.41 13.77
CA LEU A 134 -1.54 -9.23 13.09
C LEU A 134 -1.30 -10.31 12.03
N ALA A 135 -1.57 -11.58 12.36
CA ALA A 135 -1.51 -12.68 11.40
C ALA A 135 -2.49 -12.48 10.24
N GLY A 136 -3.70 -12.00 10.53
CA GLY A 136 -4.69 -11.65 9.52
C GLY A 136 -4.24 -10.52 8.60
N PHE A 137 -3.51 -9.52 9.09
CA PHE A 137 -2.92 -8.49 8.24
C PHE A 137 -1.83 -9.06 7.33
N ILE A 138 -0.94 -9.89 7.85
CA ILE A 138 0.10 -10.54 7.07
C ILE A 138 -0.52 -11.46 6.02
N ALA A 139 -1.51 -12.28 6.39
CA ALA A 139 -2.22 -13.15 5.46
C ALA A 139 -2.86 -12.35 4.32
N ARG A 140 -3.53 -11.23 4.63
CA ARG A 140 -4.10 -10.32 3.61
C ARG A 140 -3.04 -9.65 2.74
N GLN A 141 -1.83 -9.42 3.24
CA GLN A 141 -0.71 -8.94 2.43
C GLN A 141 -0.26 -9.98 1.40
N LEU A 142 -0.37 -11.26 1.74
CA LEU A 142 0.05 -12.36 0.88
C LEU A 142 -1.04 -12.80 -0.12
N VAL A 143 -2.32 -12.77 0.27
CA VAL A 143 -3.39 -13.51 -0.40
C VAL A 143 -4.62 -12.64 -0.70
N GLU A 144 -4.50 -11.65 -1.57
CA GLU A 144 -5.68 -11.01 -2.13
C GLU A 144 -5.60 -11.07 -3.65
N THR A 145 -6.35 -11.97 -4.24
CA THR A 145 -6.32 -12.19 -5.69
C THR A 145 -7.70 -12.04 -6.29
N ALA A 146 -7.76 -11.39 -7.46
CA ALA A 146 -8.96 -11.40 -8.27
C ALA A 146 -9.29 -12.85 -8.70
N GLN A 147 -10.58 -13.16 -8.91
CA GLN A 147 -11.03 -14.51 -9.29
C GLN A 147 -10.31 -15.05 -10.53
N GLY A 148 -10.01 -14.18 -11.52
CA GLY A 148 -9.24 -14.58 -12.70
C GLY A 148 -7.83 -15.06 -12.38
N THR A 149 -7.13 -14.38 -11.45
CA THR A 149 -5.80 -14.81 -11.00
C THR A 149 -5.87 -16.16 -10.29
N LYS A 150 -6.92 -16.39 -9.49
CA LYS A 150 -7.14 -17.67 -8.83
C LYS A 150 -7.36 -18.80 -9.84
N GLY A 151 -8.21 -18.59 -10.85
CA GLY A 151 -8.45 -19.58 -11.89
C GLY A 151 -7.18 -19.96 -12.67
N ILE A 152 -6.34 -18.97 -13.00
CA ILE A 152 -5.05 -19.22 -13.66
C ILE A 152 -4.09 -19.97 -12.70
N ALA A 153 -4.07 -19.64 -11.44
CA ALA A 153 -3.24 -20.32 -10.45
C ALA A 153 -3.67 -21.78 -10.25
N ASP A 154 -4.97 -22.04 -10.21
CA ASP A 154 -5.53 -23.40 -10.12
C ASP A 154 -5.15 -24.23 -11.38
N LEU A 155 -5.17 -23.61 -12.57
CA LEU A 155 -4.71 -24.25 -13.80
C LEU A 155 -3.21 -24.60 -13.73
N PHE A 156 -2.36 -23.66 -13.33
CA PHE A 156 -0.92 -23.93 -13.16
C PHE A 156 -0.65 -25.02 -12.12
N LYS A 157 -1.41 -25.04 -11.03
CA LYS A 157 -1.28 -26.05 -10.01
C LYS A 157 -1.68 -27.45 -10.49
N ALA A 158 -2.68 -27.53 -11.37
CA ALA A 158 -3.07 -28.76 -12.02
C ALA A 158 -2.00 -29.26 -13.03
N MET A 159 -1.37 -28.33 -13.77
CA MET A 159 -0.33 -28.67 -14.75
C MET A 159 1.03 -28.97 -14.09
N MET A 160 1.33 -28.35 -12.97
CA MET A 160 2.60 -28.46 -12.25
C MET A 160 2.33 -28.65 -10.74
N PRO A 161 1.94 -29.86 -10.30
CA PRO A 161 1.53 -30.11 -8.90
C PRO A 161 2.63 -29.81 -7.87
N GLU A 162 3.88 -30.00 -8.26
CA GLU A 162 5.06 -29.75 -7.40
C GLU A 162 5.43 -28.26 -7.30
N ALA A 163 4.86 -27.42 -8.17
CA ALA A 163 5.17 -26.00 -8.17
C ALA A 163 4.43 -25.28 -7.04
N GLU A 164 5.14 -24.43 -6.33
CA GLU A 164 4.54 -23.55 -5.33
C GLU A 164 4.13 -22.22 -5.96
N ILE A 165 2.86 -21.85 -5.79
CA ILE A 165 2.32 -20.61 -6.34
C ILE A 165 2.32 -19.54 -5.27
N VAL A 166 3.06 -18.46 -5.52
CA VAL A 166 3.16 -17.30 -4.65
C VAL A 166 2.32 -16.15 -5.20
N TYR A 167 1.35 -15.70 -4.41
CA TYR A 167 0.52 -14.55 -4.77
C TYR A 167 1.17 -13.24 -4.29
N VAL A 168 1.17 -12.24 -5.15
CA VAL A 168 1.76 -10.94 -4.84
C VAL A 168 0.71 -9.84 -5.05
N LYS A 169 0.49 -9.02 -4.03
CA LYS A 169 -0.39 -7.86 -4.18
C LYS A 169 0.26 -6.76 -5.02
N ALA A 170 -0.45 -6.31 -6.03
CA ALA A 170 0.00 -5.23 -6.91
C ALA A 170 0.39 -3.96 -6.14
N ARG A 171 -0.27 -3.66 -5.01
CA ARG A 171 0.09 -2.50 -4.18
C ARG A 171 1.46 -2.62 -3.51
N ASN A 172 1.90 -3.83 -3.13
CA ASN A 172 3.22 -4.06 -2.54
C ASN A 172 4.30 -3.80 -3.58
N VAL A 173 4.10 -4.29 -4.81
CA VAL A 173 4.99 -4.03 -5.95
C VAL A 173 5.00 -2.55 -6.31
N SER A 174 3.83 -1.92 -6.36
CA SER A 174 3.72 -0.48 -6.63
C SER A 174 4.37 0.36 -5.54
N GLY A 175 4.25 -0.03 -4.26
CA GLY A 175 4.91 0.60 -3.14
C GLY A 175 6.44 0.54 -3.25
N PHE A 176 6.98 -0.65 -3.51
CA PHE A 176 8.40 -0.86 -3.72
C PHE A 176 8.92 -0.05 -4.92
N ARG A 177 8.22 -0.12 -6.08
CA ARG A 177 8.60 0.64 -7.27
C ARG A 177 8.63 2.14 -7.05
N LYS A 178 7.62 2.71 -6.40
CA LYS A 178 7.53 4.17 -6.15
C LYS A 178 8.69 4.73 -5.35
N GLN A 179 9.32 3.92 -4.53
CA GLN A 179 10.48 4.33 -3.73
C GLN A 179 11.77 4.41 -4.56
N SER A 180 11.86 3.65 -5.66
CA SER A 180 13.13 3.41 -6.32
C SER A 180 13.11 3.56 -7.84
N PHE A 181 11.94 3.46 -8.49
CA PHE A 181 11.86 3.38 -9.94
C PHE A 181 10.71 4.20 -10.53
N LEU A 182 11.01 4.91 -11.62
CA LEU A 182 9.99 5.61 -12.40
C LEU A 182 9.21 4.63 -13.29
N LYS A 183 7.93 4.90 -13.50
CA LYS A 183 7.09 4.18 -14.45
C LYS A 183 6.62 5.14 -15.53
N SER A 184 7.10 4.93 -16.76
CA SER A 184 6.58 5.63 -17.93
C SER A 184 5.61 4.70 -18.68
N ARG A 185 4.38 5.18 -18.88
CA ARG A 185 3.32 4.49 -19.63
C ARG A 185 3.17 5.05 -21.04
N LEU A 186 3.69 6.26 -21.27
CA LEU A 186 3.50 7.00 -22.51
C LEU A 186 4.53 6.64 -23.57
N VAL A 187 5.66 6.03 -23.16
CA VAL A 187 6.79 5.77 -24.06
C VAL A 187 6.67 4.41 -24.76
N ASN A 188 6.32 3.37 -24.00
CA ASN A 188 6.21 2.01 -24.51
C ASN A 188 5.54 1.06 -23.48
N GLU A 189 5.30 -0.19 -23.92
CA GLU A 189 4.70 -1.25 -23.11
C GLU A 189 5.71 -2.00 -22.20
N HIS A 190 6.99 -1.61 -22.20
CA HIS A 190 8.02 -2.27 -21.38
C HIS A 190 7.75 -2.20 -19.88
N HIS A 191 6.91 -1.28 -19.45
CA HIS A 191 6.49 -1.20 -18.05
C HIS A 191 5.76 -2.46 -17.57
N HIS A 192 5.11 -3.23 -18.45
CA HIS A 192 4.48 -4.50 -18.08
C HIS A 192 5.54 -5.57 -17.75
N ALA A 193 6.60 -5.67 -18.57
CA ALA A 193 7.70 -6.59 -18.30
C ALA A 193 8.44 -6.22 -17.01
N LYS A 194 8.67 -4.92 -16.78
CA LYS A 194 9.28 -4.41 -15.55
C LYS A 194 8.40 -4.69 -14.31
N ASP A 195 7.09 -4.49 -14.41
CA ASP A 195 6.16 -4.83 -13.34
C ASP A 195 6.12 -6.34 -13.07
N ALA A 196 6.16 -7.18 -14.10
CA ALA A 196 6.25 -8.64 -13.95
C ALA A 196 7.52 -9.06 -13.22
N TYR A 197 8.67 -8.51 -13.60
CA TYR A 197 9.93 -8.75 -12.91
C TYR A 197 9.87 -8.33 -11.42
N LEU A 198 9.35 -7.15 -11.14
CA LEU A 198 9.19 -6.69 -9.75
C LEU A 198 8.19 -7.54 -8.95
N ASN A 199 7.17 -8.13 -9.59
CA ASN A 199 6.29 -9.09 -8.93
C ASN A 199 7.07 -10.31 -8.43
N ILE A 200 8.01 -10.83 -9.22
CA ILE A 200 8.87 -11.96 -8.82
C ILE A 200 9.76 -11.56 -7.64
N VAL A 201 10.46 -10.43 -7.74
CA VAL A 201 11.37 -9.95 -6.70
C VAL A 201 10.63 -9.72 -5.38
N VAL A 202 9.58 -8.90 -5.41
CA VAL A 202 8.80 -8.54 -4.21
C VAL A 202 8.09 -9.77 -3.64
N GLY A 203 7.53 -10.61 -4.50
CA GLY A 203 6.85 -11.85 -4.10
C GLY A 203 7.78 -12.80 -3.37
N ASN A 204 8.97 -13.01 -3.88
CA ASN A 204 9.96 -13.89 -3.24
C ASN A 204 10.38 -13.37 -1.86
N VAL A 205 10.58 -12.06 -1.71
CA VAL A 205 10.91 -11.44 -0.42
C VAL A 205 9.79 -11.63 0.59
N TYR A 206 8.55 -11.34 0.21
CA TYR A 206 7.38 -11.52 1.09
C TYR A 206 7.17 -12.99 1.45
N TYR A 207 7.25 -13.88 0.49
CA TYR A 207 7.11 -15.32 0.71
C TYR A 207 8.18 -15.86 1.67
N THR A 208 9.44 -15.52 1.42
CA THR A 208 10.57 -15.95 2.25
C THR A 208 10.47 -15.39 3.67
N LYS A 209 10.07 -14.13 3.82
CA LYS A 209 9.95 -13.47 5.13
C LYS A 209 8.80 -14.03 5.97
N PHE A 210 7.63 -14.20 5.39
CA PHE A 210 6.41 -14.45 6.18
C PHE A 210 5.98 -15.92 6.20
N THR A 211 6.52 -16.77 5.33
CA THR A 211 6.15 -18.19 5.26
C THR A 211 4.65 -18.42 4.96
N ARG A 212 4.25 -19.70 4.88
CA ARG A 212 2.83 -20.06 4.68
C ARG A 212 1.95 -19.80 5.90
N ASN A 213 2.55 -19.74 7.09
CA ASN A 213 1.80 -19.54 8.33
C ASN A 213 2.25 -18.25 9.02
N PRO A 214 1.53 -17.12 8.81
CA PRO A 214 1.82 -15.84 9.45
C PRO A 214 1.83 -15.91 10.97
N MET A 215 1.04 -16.78 11.58
CA MET A 215 0.98 -16.95 13.04
C MET A 215 2.30 -17.51 13.59
N ASN A 216 2.91 -18.47 12.89
CA ASN A 216 4.23 -19.00 13.30
C ASN A 216 5.32 -17.93 13.20
N PHE A 217 5.23 -17.08 12.17
CA PHE A 217 6.14 -15.94 12.04
C PHE A 217 6.03 -15.00 13.24
N ILE A 218 4.81 -14.58 13.61
CA ILE A 218 4.57 -13.69 14.74
C ILE A 218 5.07 -14.30 16.04
N LYS A 219 4.75 -15.57 16.32
CA LYS A 219 5.22 -16.27 17.53
C LYS A 219 6.76 -16.31 17.60
N ASN A 220 7.42 -16.62 16.49
CA ASN A 220 8.88 -16.67 16.43
C ASN A 220 9.54 -15.31 16.62
N GLU A 221 8.95 -14.24 16.06
CA GLU A 221 9.46 -12.87 16.23
C GLU A 221 9.25 -12.37 17.67
N VAL A 222 8.11 -12.66 18.27
CA VAL A 222 7.84 -12.32 19.69
C VAL A 222 8.80 -13.03 20.64
N GLN A 223 9.16 -14.28 20.36
CA GLN A 223 10.13 -15.02 21.18
C GLN A 223 11.57 -14.52 21.05
N ARG A 224 11.94 -13.97 19.89
CA ARG A 224 13.31 -13.49 19.60
C ARG A 224 13.57 -12.07 20.06
N SER A 225 12.57 -11.30 20.34
CA SER A 225 12.70 -9.88 20.63
C SER A 225 11.97 -9.51 21.92
N SER A 226 12.66 -8.76 22.77
CA SER A 226 12.05 -8.15 23.94
C SER A 226 10.98 -7.10 23.58
N ASN A 227 10.94 -6.68 22.32
CA ASN A 227 9.93 -5.78 21.76
C ASN A 227 8.91 -6.57 20.95
N LYS A 228 7.66 -6.55 21.39
CA LYS A 228 6.51 -7.30 20.89
C LYS A 228 6.21 -7.11 19.39
N TYR A 229 6.79 -6.12 18.70
CA TYR A 229 6.48 -5.74 17.32
C TYR A 229 7.73 -5.39 16.50
N ASN A 230 8.71 -6.28 16.46
CA ASN A 230 9.97 -5.99 15.77
C ASN A 230 9.96 -6.19 14.25
N TYR A 231 8.82 -6.56 13.65
CA TYR A 231 8.71 -6.58 12.19
C TYR A 231 8.10 -5.28 11.67
N ASN A 232 8.75 -4.68 10.70
CA ASN A 232 8.29 -3.46 10.07
C ASN A 232 8.16 -3.69 8.57
N LEU A 233 6.91 -3.74 8.07
CA LEU A 233 6.63 -3.97 6.66
C LEU A 233 7.17 -2.86 5.75
N SER A 234 7.30 -1.64 6.26
CA SER A 234 7.87 -0.52 5.48
C SER A 234 9.38 -0.61 5.32
N LYS A 235 10.04 -1.38 6.20
CA LYS A 235 11.51 -1.56 6.22
C LYS A 235 11.97 -2.93 5.76
N MET A 236 11.11 -3.69 5.11
CA MET A 236 11.38 -5.07 4.73
C MET A 236 12.61 -5.23 3.84
N PHE A 237 12.90 -4.24 3.01
CA PHE A 237 14.02 -4.25 2.07
C PHE A 237 15.32 -3.63 2.62
N GLU A 238 15.31 -3.16 3.87
CA GLU A 238 16.49 -2.58 4.53
C GLU A 238 17.44 -3.63 5.11
N ASN A 239 16.98 -4.87 5.29
CA ASN A 239 17.75 -5.98 5.86
C ASN A 239 17.77 -7.19 4.95
N ASP A 240 18.75 -8.08 5.17
CA ASP A 240 18.80 -9.35 4.47
C ASP A 240 17.56 -10.20 4.79
N VAL A 241 16.99 -10.83 3.77
CA VAL A 241 15.88 -11.78 3.91
C VAL A 241 16.37 -13.15 3.43
N VAL A 242 16.58 -14.04 4.39
CA VAL A 242 17.14 -15.37 4.17
C VAL A 242 16.28 -16.42 4.87
N ARG A 243 16.07 -17.57 4.22
CA ARG A 243 15.38 -18.71 4.80
C ARG A 243 16.02 -20.00 4.31
N ASN A 244 16.37 -20.91 5.23
CA ASN A 244 16.95 -22.22 4.93
C ASN A 244 18.17 -22.14 3.98
N GLY A 245 18.97 -21.08 4.09
CA GLY A 245 20.12 -20.85 3.20
C GLY A 245 19.80 -20.14 1.88
N GLU A 246 18.54 -20.00 1.51
CA GLU A 246 18.12 -19.27 0.32
C GLU A 246 18.01 -17.78 0.62
N ILE A 247 18.65 -16.96 -0.20
CA ILE A 247 18.66 -15.50 -0.07
C ILE A 247 17.61 -14.91 -1.02
N ALA A 248 16.51 -14.39 -0.47
CA ALA A 248 15.51 -13.68 -1.25
C ALA A 248 15.86 -12.19 -1.43
N TRP A 249 16.57 -11.61 -0.46
CA TRP A 249 17.04 -10.23 -0.49
C TRP A 249 18.34 -10.09 0.27
N SER A 250 19.32 -9.40 -0.29
CA SER A 250 20.56 -9.03 0.39
C SER A 250 20.84 -7.55 0.27
N VAL A 251 21.28 -6.93 1.36
CA VAL A 251 21.82 -5.57 1.35
C VAL A 251 23.30 -5.59 0.97
N GLN A 252 23.75 -4.51 0.33
CA GLN A 252 25.16 -4.39 -0.05
C GLN A 252 26.07 -4.44 1.19
N LYS A 253 27.02 -5.36 1.21
CA LYS A 253 28.02 -5.52 2.28
C LYS A 253 29.38 -5.91 1.70
N ASN A 254 30.47 -5.35 2.25
CA ASN A 254 31.84 -5.80 1.96
C ASN A 254 32.14 -5.94 0.47
N HIS A 255 31.84 -4.93 -0.34
CA HIS A 255 32.07 -4.87 -1.80
C HIS A 255 31.26 -5.90 -2.64
N LYS A 256 30.35 -6.66 -2.04
CA LYS A 256 29.41 -7.49 -2.79
C LYS A 256 28.15 -6.68 -3.13
N PRO A 257 27.68 -6.72 -4.40
CA PRO A 257 26.45 -6.04 -4.77
C PRO A 257 25.25 -6.61 -4.01
N GLY A 258 24.41 -5.73 -3.50
CA GLY A 258 23.13 -6.13 -2.92
C GLY A 258 22.07 -6.42 -4.00
N THR A 259 20.99 -7.09 -3.61
CA THR A 259 19.88 -7.39 -4.53
C THR A 259 19.31 -6.13 -5.19
N MET A 260 19.27 -5.00 -4.47
CA MET A 260 18.79 -3.73 -5.03
C MET A 260 19.61 -3.25 -6.20
N GLN A 261 20.93 -3.46 -6.20
CA GLN A 261 21.78 -3.10 -7.33
C GLN A 261 21.44 -3.95 -8.56
N VAL A 262 21.29 -5.26 -8.40
CA VAL A 262 20.89 -6.16 -9.49
C VAL A 262 19.51 -5.79 -10.04
N VAL A 263 18.56 -5.50 -9.16
CA VAL A 263 17.21 -5.04 -9.56
C VAL A 263 17.31 -3.73 -10.34
N SER A 264 18.13 -2.80 -9.89
CA SER A 264 18.34 -1.51 -10.57
C SER A 264 18.94 -1.69 -11.97
N GLU A 265 19.94 -2.56 -12.13
CA GLU A 265 20.53 -2.88 -13.42
C GLU A 265 19.51 -3.47 -14.40
N VAL A 266 18.65 -4.38 -13.93
CA VAL A 266 17.56 -4.95 -14.74
C VAL A 266 16.53 -3.90 -15.11
N MET A 267 16.12 -3.06 -14.14
CA MET A 267 15.11 -2.02 -14.34
C MET A 267 15.58 -0.89 -15.27
N CYS A 268 16.88 -0.65 -15.37
CA CYS A 268 17.48 0.32 -16.31
C CYS A 268 17.50 -0.17 -17.76
N LYS A 269 17.34 -1.46 -18.00
CA LYS A 269 17.30 -2.00 -19.37
C LYS A 269 16.04 -1.53 -20.09
N ASN A 270 16.20 -0.84 -21.19
CA ASN A 270 15.10 -0.33 -22.00
C ASN A 270 14.73 -1.26 -23.16
N THR A 271 15.62 -2.20 -23.51
CA THR A 271 15.36 -3.26 -24.46
C THR A 271 15.07 -4.57 -23.71
N PRO A 272 13.86 -5.14 -23.81
CA PRO A 272 13.61 -6.44 -23.26
C PRO A 272 14.53 -7.45 -23.93
N LEU A 273 15.09 -8.38 -23.13
CA LEU A 273 15.77 -9.55 -23.67
C LEU A 273 14.69 -10.46 -24.28
N ILE A 274 14.26 -10.12 -25.48
CA ILE A 274 13.37 -10.97 -26.26
C ILE A 274 14.26 -11.95 -27.01
N THR A 275 14.18 -13.21 -26.69
CA THR A 275 14.62 -14.25 -27.60
C THR A 275 13.78 -14.12 -28.87
N ARG A 276 14.40 -13.69 -29.96
CA ARG A 276 13.76 -13.70 -31.27
C ARG A 276 13.53 -15.15 -31.67
N GLN A 277 12.38 -15.68 -31.35
CA GLN A 277 11.89 -16.86 -32.05
C GLN A 277 11.57 -16.39 -33.47
N ALA A 278 12.11 -17.05 -34.48
CA ALA A 278 11.73 -16.78 -35.86
C ALA A 278 10.20 -17.04 -35.97
N PHE A 279 9.45 -15.98 -36.11
CA PHE A 279 8.00 -16.07 -36.27
C PHE A 279 7.73 -16.32 -37.74
N GLU A 280 7.40 -17.55 -38.08
CA GLU A 280 6.84 -17.86 -39.40
C GLU A 280 5.39 -17.45 -39.41
N GLN A 281 5.08 -16.50 -40.28
CA GLN A 281 3.70 -16.04 -40.51
C GLN A 281 2.95 -17.16 -41.24
N LYS A 282 2.27 -18.01 -40.48
CA LYS A 282 1.48 -19.12 -41.00
C LYS A 282 0.03 -19.01 -40.52
N GLY A 283 -0.91 -19.08 -41.46
CA GLY A 283 -2.34 -19.21 -41.18
C GLY A 283 -3.22 -18.23 -41.96
N GLU A 284 -4.46 -18.62 -42.21
CA GLU A 284 -5.46 -17.81 -42.91
C GLU A 284 -5.73 -16.47 -42.21
N LEU A 285 -5.77 -16.46 -40.88
CA LEU A 285 -6.02 -15.24 -40.11
C LEU A 285 -4.92 -14.17 -40.31
N PHE A 286 -3.71 -14.57 -40.56
CA PHE A 286 -2.62 -13.68 -40.86
C PHE A 286 -2.72 -13.09 -42.28
N ASN A 287 -3.19 -13.91 -43.23
CA ASN A 287 -3.40 -13.51 -44.63
C ASN A 287 -4.62 -12.60 -44.81
N ILE A 288 -5.56 -12.63 -43.84
CA ILE A 288 -6.79 -11.80 -43.82
C ILE A 288 -6.58 -10.48 -43.07
N GLN A 289 -5.38 -10.22 -42.58
CA GLN A 289 -5.10 -8.97 -41.87
C GLN A 289 -5.45 -7.75 -42.75
N PRO A 290 -6.33 -6.84 -42.32
CA PRO A 290 -6.74 -5.72 -43.14
C PRO A 290 -5.52 -4.83 -43.44
N VAL A 291 -5.11 -4.87 -44.68
CA VAL A 291 -4.05 -4.00 -45.19
C VAL A 291 -4.63 -2.60 -45.29
N GLY A 292 -4.01 -1.64 -44.66
CA GLY A 292 -4.45 -0.25 -44.73
C GLY A 292 -4.56 0.25 -46.18
N LYS A 293 -5.37 1.26 -46.40
CA LYS A 293 -5.72 1.82 -47.73
C LYS A 293 -4.51 2.12 -48.66
N TYR A 294 -3.31 2.17 -48.11
CA TYR A 294 -2.09 2.50 -48.86
C TYR A 294 -1.34 1.27 -49.42
N SER A 295 -1.62 0.09 -48.94
CA SER A 295 -0.97 -1.13 -49.46
C SER A 295 -1.73 -1.78 -50.63
N ALA A 296 -2.93 -1.33 -50.94
CA ALA A 296 -3.69 -1.79 -52.11
C ALA A 296 -3.18 -1.26 -53.46
N LYS A 297 -2.08 -0.43 -53.44
CA LYS A 297 -1.48 0.13 -54.65
C LYS A 297 -0.07 -0.38 -54.93
N ALA A 298 0.40 -1.35 -54.21
CA ALA A 298 1.70 -1.97 -54.51
C ALA A 298 1.57 -3.10 -55.50
#